data_c35ff64f660219634af2c88cdd921897
#
_entry.id   c35ff64f660219634af2c88cdd921897
#
_cell.length_a   1.000
_cell.length_b   1.000
_cell.length_c   1.000
_cell.angle_alpha   90.00
_cell.angle_beta   90.00
_cell.angle_gamma   90.00
#
_symmetry.space_group_name_H-M   'P 1'
#
loop_
_entity.id
_entity.type
_entity.pdbx_description
1 polymer ?
#
loop_
_entity_poly.entity_id
_entity_poly.type
_entity_poly.pdbx_seq_one_letter_code
_entity_poly.pdbx_strand_id
1 'polypeptide(L)'
;PQPGLNEVQSKKASPMSDQRTVAIAGVTGAVGREMIACLEAREFPVGELKPLASARSAGKSVEFRGQQVVVEELGASSFDGVDIALFSAGGGISKEYAPIAAEAGAVVIDNSSAFRMDPGVPLVIPEVNPGAARSHHGIIANPNCTTIVTLMGLNPLHREWGAKAVIASSYQAVSGSGAGGIAELESQVAAIAGGRPVEKQVYPHQIAFNVIPQVDAFLDNGYTREEMKMENEGRKILDAPDFKASVTCVRVPVYRSHSVAVTAQFESEPDVDKARELIESAPGVGVCDDPSTGLFPTPLDTSGKDDCLVGRIRKDIVMENALSFWVVGDQVRKGAALNAVQIGELLV
;
A
#
# COMPACT_ATOMS: atom_id res chain seq x y z
N PRO A 1 -32.55 -23.01 62.83
CA PRO A 1 -32.85 -23.04 61.46
C PRO A 1 -32.30 -21.74 60.83
N GLN A 2 -31.30 -21.91 60.03
CA GLN A 2 -30.74 -20.80 59.21
C GLN A 2 -31.51 -20.73 57.87
N PRO A 3 -31.85 -19.54 57.37
CA PRO A 3 -32.40 -19.39 56.01
C PRO A 3 -31.33 -19.42 54.99
N GLY A 4 -31.65 -20.06 53.85
CA GLY A 4 -30.78 -20.33 52.73
C GLY A 4 -30.26 -19.07 52.01
N LEU A 5 -29.01 -19.17 51.63
CA LEU A 5 -28.35 -18.24 50.70
C LEU A 5 -28.88 -18.53 49.28
N ASN A 6 -29.62 -17.57 48.73
CA ASN A 6 -29.95 -17.54 47.30
C ASN A 6 -28.68 -17.27 46.51
N GLU A 7 -28.23 -18.25 45.75
CA GLU A 7 -27.24 -18.06 44.66
C GLU A 7 -27.84 -17.13 43.60
N VAL A 8 -27.37 -15.90 43.61
CA VAL A 8 -27.53 -15.01 42.45
C VAL A 8 -26.60 -15.52 41.31
N GLN A 9 -27.19 -16.28 40.41
CA GLN A 9 -26.53 -16.61 39.14
C GLN A 9 -26.22 -15.31 38.40
N SER A 10 -24.95 -14.88 38.45
CA SER A 10 -24.45 -13.84 37.58
C SER A 10 -24.56 -14.36 36.15
N LYS A 11 -25.50 -13.82 35.38
CA LYS A 11 -25.48 -13.94 33.91
C LYS A 11 -24.15 -13.40 33.44
N LYS A 12 -23.22 -14.29 33.05
CA LYS A 12 -22.06 -13.91 32.24
C LYS A 12 -22.63 -13.22 31.01
N ALA A 13 -22.37 -11.93 30.87
CA ALA A 13 -22.57 -11.23 29.63
C ALA A 13 -21.76 -12.01 28.58
N SER A 14 -22.42 -12.47 27.51
CA SER A 14 -21.75 -12.99 26.33
C SER A 14 -20.82 -11.90 25.86
N PRO A 15 -19.55 -12.19 25.50
CA PRO A 15 -18.71 -11.20 24.86
C PRO A 15 -19.45 -10.74 23.61
N MET A 16 -19.75 -9.45 23.50
CA MET A 16 -20.18 -8.83 22.23
C MET A 16 -19.10 -9.22 21.21
N SER A 17 -19.50 -9.79 20.09
CA SER A 17 -18.55 -10.26 19.09
C SER A 17 -17.76 -9.04 18.57
N ASP A 18 -16.45 -9.03 18.82
CA ASP A 18 -15.52 -8.05 18.21
C ASP A 18 -15.41 -8.24 16.68
N GLN A 19 -16.23 -9.12 16.10
CA GLN A 19 -16.20 -9.47 14.69
C GLN A 19 -16.90 -8.40 13.84
N ARG A 20 -16.29 -8.10 12.68
CA ARG A 20 -16.72 -7.08 11.73
C ARG A 20 -17.25 -7.70 10.44
N THR A 21 -18.24 -7.06 9.84
CA THR A 21 -18.60 -7.31 8.44
C THR A 21 -17.67 -6.49 7.55
N VAL A 22 -16.85 -7.18 6.75
CA VAL A 22 -15.86 -6.56 5.87
C VAL A 22 -16.25 -6.76 4.42
N ALA A 23 -16.40 -5.67 3.66
CA ALA A 23 -16.58 -5.72 2.22
C ALA A 23 -15.26 -5.45 1.49
N ILE A 24 -15.02 -6.14 0.35
CA ILE A 24 -13.89 -5.87 -0.54
C ILE A 24 -14.42 -5.55 -1.93
N ALA A 25 -14.45 -4.27 -2.30
CA ALA A 25 -14.80 -3.83 -3.64
C ALA A 25 -13.61 -4.00 -4.60
N GLY A 26 -13.77 -4.84 -5.65
CA GLY A 26 -12.69 -5.21 -6.57
C GLY A 26 -11.92 -6.44 -6.13
N VAL A 27 -12.56 -7.35 -5.39
CA VAL A 27 -11.96 -8.55 -4.80
C VAL A 27 -11.25 -9.47 -5.81
N THR A 28 -11.67 -9.50 -7.06
CA THR A 28 -11.08 -10.35 -8.11
C THR A 28 -9.78 -9.81 -8.70
N GLY A 29 -9.42 -8.55 -8.38
CA GLY A 29 -8.16 -7.93 -8.77
C GLY A 29 -6.96 -8.46 -7.95
N ALA A 30 -5.73 -8.14 -8.40
CA ALA A 30 -4.51 -8.57 -7.70
C ALA A 30 -4.47 -8.07 -6.25
N VAL A 31 -4.75 -6.78 -6.01
CA VAL A 31 -4.77 -6.20 -4.67
C VAL A 31 -5.95 -6.71 -3.85
N GLY A 32 -7.14 -6.91 -4.44
CA GLY A 32 -8.30 -7.45 -3.73
C GLY A 32 -8.06 -8.86 -3.19
N ARG A 33 -7.40 -9.71 -3.98
CA ARG A 33 -6.99 -11.07 -3.53
C ARG A 33 -5.93 -10.99 -2.43
N GLU A 34 -5.00 -10.08 -2.53
CA GLU A 34 -4.00 -9.86 -1.49
C GLU A 34 -4.61 -9.32 -0.20
N MET A 35 -5.69 -8.51 -0.28
CA MET A 35 -6.46 -8.09 0.91
C MET A 35 -7.04 -9.29 1.65
N ILE A 36 -7.61 -10.28 0.95
CA ILE A 36 -8.06 -11.52 1.58
C ILE A 36 -6.91 -12.20 2.31
N ALA A 37 -5.77 -12.41 1.64
CA ALA A 37 -4.60 -13.04 2.24
C ALA A 37 -4.06 -12.26 3.46
N CYS A 38 -4.09 -10.92 3.41
CA CYS A 38 -3.69 -10.09 4.55
C CYS A 38 -4.67 -10.19 5.72
N LEU A 39 -5.99 -10.18 5.46
CA LEU A 39 -7.01 -10.36 6.50
C LEU A 39 -6.84 -11.70 7.23
N GLU A 40 -6.52 -12.79 6.49
CA GLU A 40 -6.27 -14.11 7.05
C GLU A 40 -4.97 -14.14 7.85
N ALA A 41 -3.86 -13.72 7.26
CA ALA A 41 -2.54 -13.79 7.88
C ALA A 41 -2.43 -12.94 9.15
N ARG A 42 -3.21 -11.87 9.24
CA ARG A 42 -3.26 -10.96 10.39
C ARG A 42 -4.38 -11.30 11.39
N GLU A 43 -5.10 -12.39 11.15
CA GLU A 43 -6.23 -12.79 12.01
C GLU A 43 -7.23 -11.65 12.24
N PHE A 44 -7.41 -10.79 11.21
CA PHE A 44 -8.35 -9.67 11.30
C PHE A 44 -9.74 -10.17 11.75
N PRO A 45 -10.46 -9.49 12.65
CA PRO A 45 -11.70 -9.99 13.24
C PRO A 45 -12.89 -9.93 12.26
N VAL A 46 -12.79 -10.65 11.14
CA VAL A 46 -13.85 -10.77 10.14
C VAL A 46 -14.89 -11.78 10.60
N GLY A 47 -16.12 -11.32 10.85
CA GLY A 47 -17.30 -12.17 11.10
C GLY A 47 -17.98 -12.58 9.79
N GLU A 48 -18.13 -11.63 8.88
CA GLU A 48 -18.68 -11.84 7.54
C GLU A 48 -17.80 -11.14 6.50
N LEU A 49 -17.47 -11.84 5.41
CA LEU A 49 -16.79 -11.27 4.24
C LEU A 49 -17.79 -11.10 3.10
N LYS A 50 -17.93 -9.86 2.58
CA LYS A 50 -18.69 -9.53 1.38
C LYS A 50 -17.74 -9.24 0.20
N PRO A 51 -17.41 -10.22 -0.63
CA PRO A 51 -16.53 -10.02 -1.78
C PRO A 51 -17.33 -9.43 -2.95
N LEU A 52 -17.00 -8.20 -3.34
CA LEU A 52 -17.74 -7.42 -4.34
C LEU A 52 -16.92 -7.22 -5.61
N ALA A 53 -17.54 -7.36 -6.77
CA ALA A 53 -16.92 -7.10 -8.06
C ALA A 53 -17.96 -6.64 -9.12
N SER A 54 -17.51 -6.38 -10.35
CA SER A 54 -18.41 -6.08 -11.47
C SER A 54 -19.26 -7.29 -11.85
N ALA A 55 -20.39 -7.07 -12.54
CA ALA A 55 -21.29 -8.10 -13.09
C ALA A 55 -20.54 -9.25 -13.80
N ARG A 56 -19.44 -8.95 -14.53
CA ARG A 56 -18.62 -9.95 -15.22
C ARG A 56 -17.97 -10.97 -14.27
N SER A 57 -17.77 -10.62 -13.01
CA SER A 57 -17.12 -11.43 -12.00
C SER A 57 -18.08 -11.94 -10.92
N ALA A 58 -19.28 -11.42 -10.86
CA ALA A 58 -20.34 -11.92 -9.98
C ALA A 58 -20.63 -13.41 -10.24
N GLY A 59 -20.93 -14.16 -9.19
CA GLY A 59 -21.17 -15.60 -9.24
C GLY A 59 -19.88 -16.45 -9.23
N LYS A 60 -18.68 -15.86 -9.38
CA LYS A 60 -17.42 -16.56 -9.08
C LYS A 60 -17.27 -16.71 -7.58
N SER A 61 -16.31 -17.51 -7.13
CA SER A 61 -15.98 -17.60 -5.71
C SER A 61 -14.55 -17.17 -5.43
N VAL A 62 -14.33 -16.75 -4.19
CA VAL A 62 -13.01 -16.54 -3.59
C VAL A 62 -12.92 -17.42 -2.35
N GLU A 63 -11.72 -17.88 -2.03
CA GLU A 63 -11.49 -18.64 -0.80
C GLU A 63 -11.17 -17.67 0.34
N PHE A 64 -11.81 -17.88 1.49
CA PHE A 64 -11.52 -17.18 2.74
C PHE A 64 -11.63 -18.15 3.90
N ARG A 65 -10.58 -18.32 4.69
CA ARG A 65 -10.49 -19.25 5.83
C ARG A 65 -10.93 -20.67 5.47
N GLY A 66 -10.52 -21.15 4.28
CA GLY A 66 -10.86 -22.49 3.77
C GLY A 66 -12.31 -22.63 3.27
N GLN A 67 -13.08 -21.56 3.20
CA GLN A 67 -14.45 -21.58 2.70
C GLN A 67 -14.55 -20.83 1.37
N GLN A 68 -15.39 -21.33 0.47
CA GLN A 68 -15.70 -20.65 -0.78
C GLN A 68 -16.81 -19.60 -0.54
N VAL A 69 -16.48 -18.32 -0.74
CA VAL A 69 -17.42 -17.21 -0.61
C VAL A 69 -17.77 -16.71 -2.01
N VAL A 70 -19.06 -16.61 -2.30
CA VAL A 70 -19.53 -16.18 -3.63
C VAL A 70 -19.31 -14.67 -3.79
N VAL A 71 -18.75 -14.28 -4.92
CA VAL A 71 -18.56 -12.88 -5.30
C VAL A 71 -19.90 -12.29 -5.74
N GLU A 72 -20.31 -11.21 -5.10
CA GLU A 72 -21.52 -10.48 -5.41
C GLU A 72 -21.25 -9.34 -6.40
N GLU A 73 -22.29 -8.92 -7.13
CA GLU A 73 -22.20 -7.73 -7.94
C GLU A 73 -22.20 -6.48 -7.05
N LEU A 74 -21.24 -5.59 -7.30
CA LEU A 74 -21.17 -4.30 -6.61
C LEU A 74 -22.35 -3.40 -7.01
N GLY A 75 -23.13 -2.99 -6.01
CA GLY A 75 -24.25 -2.08 -6.13
C GLY A 75 -24.42 -1.21 -4.89
N ALA A 76 -25.35 -0.29 -4.91
CA ALA A 76 -25.57 0.65 -3.80
C ALA A 76 -25.95 -0.05 -2.48
N SER A 77 -26.74 -1.12 -2.54
CA SER A 77 -27.15 -1.89 -1.36
C SER A 77 -26.09 -2.89 -0.86
N SER A 78 -24.98 -3.02 -1.54
CA SER A 78 -23.90 -3.97 -1.14
C SER A 78 -23.30 -3.62 0.22
N PHE A 79 -23.45 -2.39 0.67
CA PHE A 79 -22.82 -1.89 1.90
C PHE A 79 -23.75 -1.90 3.12
N ASP A 80 -24.98 -2.40 2.99
CA ASP A 80 -25.89 -2.53 4.12
C ASP A 80 -25.32 -3.48 5.19
N GLY A 81 -25.14 -2.95 6.42
CA GLY A 81 -24.57 -3.69 7.54
C GLY A 81 -23.06 -3.96 7.45
N VAL A 82 -22.34 -3.27 6.57
CA VAL A 82 -20.87 -3.35 6.46
C VAL A 82 -20.23 -2.40 7.48
N ASP A 83 -19.27 -2.89 8.26
CA ASP A 83 -18.48 -2.07 9.18
C ASP A 83 -17.28 -1.42 8.47
N ILE A 84 -16.55 -2.20 7.67
CA ILE A 84 -15.34 -1.76 6.96
C ILE A 84 -15.42 -2.17 5.49
N ALA A 85 -15.19 -1.22 4.58
CA ALA A 85 -15.18 -1.46 3.16
C ALA A 85 -13.80 -1.14 2.55
N LEU A 86 -13.08 -2.18 2.10
CA LEU A 86 -11.79 -2.06 1.43
C LEU A 86 -12.01 -1.89 -0.08
N PHE A 87 -11.55 -0.78 -0.64
CA PHE A 87 -11.76 -0.46 -2.05
C PHE A 87 -10.49 -0.66 -2.87
N SER A 88 -10.57 -1.48 -3.91
CA SER A 88 -9.50 -1.74 -4.88
C SER A 88 -10.05 -1.93 -6.31
N ALA A 89 -11.04 -1.10 -6.69
CA ALA A 89 -11.75 -1.21 -7.97
C ALA A 89 -11.46 -0.04 -8.93
N GLY A 90 -10.51 0.85 -8.57
CA GLY A 90 -10.13 2.01 -9.35
C GLY A 90 -10.92 3.28 -9.02
N GLY A 91 -10.34 4.44 -9.36
CA GLY A 91 -10.83 5.75 -8.91
C GLY A 91 -12.25 6.11 -9.33
N GLY A 92 -12.73 5.64 -10.50
CA GLY A 92 -14.10 5.85 -10.93
C GLY A 92 -15.11 5.18 -10.01
N ILE A 93 -14.88 3.90 -9.72
CA ILE A 93 -15.71 3.11 -8.81
C ILE A 93 -15.65 3.69 -7.37
N SER A 94 -14.44 4.07 -6.92
CA SER A 94 -14.30 4.69 -5.60
C SER A 94 -15.11 5.98 -5.49
N LYS A 95 -15.07 6.87 -6.50
CA LYS A 95 -15.84 8.12 -6.49
C LYS A 95 -17.35 7.89 -6.45
N GLU A 96 -17.82 6.83 -7.10
CA GLU A 96 -19.23 6.48 -7.15
C GLU A 96 -19.70 5.81 -5.84
N TYR A 97 -18.99 4.80 -5.37
CA TYR A 97 -19.50 3.91 -4.31
C TYR A 97 -18.94 4.21 -2.91
N ALA A 98 -17.78 4.86 -2.77
CA ALA A 98 -17.24 5.13 -1.44
C ALA A 98 -18.13 6.09 -0.60
N PRO A 99 -18.71 7.17 -1.17
CA PRO A 99 -19.69 7.97 -0.44
C PRO A 99 -20.94 7.17 -0.04
N ILE A 100 -21.44 6.31 -0.91
CA ILE A 100 -22.61 5.46 -0.64
C ILE A 100 -22.31 4.50 0.53
N ALA A 101 -21.14 3.88 0.52
CA ALA A 101 -20.71 2.99 1.60
C ALA A 101 -20.59 3.75 2.93
N ALA A 102 -20.02 4.96 2.91
CA ALA A 102 -19.90 5.81 4.09
C ALA A 102 -21.26 6.26 4.63
N GLU A 103 -22.20 6.62 3.76
CA GLU A 103 -23.59 6.96 4.13
C GLU A 103 -24.34 5.76 4.70
N ALA A 104 -24.03 4.53 4.26
CA ALA A 104 -24.58 3.29 4.83
C ALA A 104 -23.96 2.94 6.20
N GLY A 105 -22.95 3.68 6.67
CA GLY A 105 -22.32 3.53 7.97
C GLY A 105 -20.98 2.77 7.95
N ALA A 106 -20.52 2.33 6.79
CA ALA A 106 -19.20 1.68 6.67
C ALA A 106 -18.06 2.70 6.75
N VAL A 107 -16.93 2.32 7.32
CA VAL A 107 -15.67 3.05 7.14
C VAL A 107 -14.98 2.52 5.88
N VAL A 108 -14.84 3.37 4.88
CA VAL A 108 -14.19 3.05 3.61
C VAL A 108 -12.68 3.27 3.72
N ILE A 109 -11.89 2.29 3.30
CA ILE A 109 -10.44 2.40 3.12
C ILE A 109 -10.15 2.27 1.62
N ASP A 110 -9.84 3.39 0.97
CA ASP A 110 -9.73 3.45 -0.49
C ASP A 110 -8.29 3.42 -0.99
N ASN A 111 -7.92 2.39 -1.75
CA ASN A 111 -6.60 2.28 -2.39
C ASN A 111 -6.45 3.14 -3.66
N SER A 112 -7.53 3.69 -4.18
CA SER A 112 -7.45 4.53 -5.38
C SER A 112 -6.86 5.92 -5.06
N SER A 113 -6.60 6.68 -6.11
CA SER A 113 -6.19 8.08 -5.95
C SER A 113 -7.35 9.06 -5.78
N ALA A 114 -8.60 8.56 -5.70
CA ALA A 114 -9.82 9.39 -5.81
C ALA A 114 -9.91 10.46 -4.73
N PHE A 115 -9.55 10.11 -3.49
CA PHE A 115 -9.76 10.96 -2.31
C PHE A 115 -8.47 11.37 -1.59
N ARG A 116 -7.29 10.92 -2.06
CA ARG A 116 -6.02 11.11 -1.35
C ARG A 116 -5.73 12.57 -1.00
N MET A 117 -6.05 13.48 -1.90
CA MET A 117 -5.74 14.91 -1.73
C MET A 117 -6.94 15.72 -1.23
N ASP A 118 -8.08 15.10 -0.96
CA ASP A 118 -9.25 15.78 -0.39
C ASP A 118 -8.93 16.23 1.05
N PRO A 119 -9.19 17.51 1.41
CA PRO A 119 -8.81 18.05 2.72
C PRO A 119 -9.44 17.32 3.91
N GLY A 120 -10.67 16.81 3.76
CA GLY A 120 -11.42 16.10 4.80
C GLY A 120 -11.15 14.60 4.88
N VAL A 121 -10.31 14.05 4.01
CA VAL A 121 -10.00 12.61 3.96
C VAL A 121 -8.58 12.38 4.45
N PRO A 122 -8.35 11.67 5.57
CA PRO A 122 -7.01 11.35 6.02
C PRO A 122 -6.30 10.39 5.06
N LEU A 123 -5.00 10.60 4.86
CA LEU A 123 -4.12 9.77 4.05
C LEU A 123 -3.13 9.08 4.99
N VAL A 124 -3.22 7.74 5.12
CA VAL A 124 -2.65 7.04 6.28
C VAL A 124 -1.64 5.96 5.89
N ILE A 125 -0.48 6.00 6.52
CA ILE A 125 0.44 4.87 6.67
C ILE A 125 0.52 4.57 8.16
N PRO A 126 0.04 3.42 8.66
CA PRO A 126 -0.05 3.13 10.09
C PRO A 126 1.25 3.29 10.86
N GLU A 127 2.40 2.98 10.28
CA GLU A 127 3.72 3.14 10.90
C GLU A 127 4.23 4.60 10.90
N VAL A 128 3.60 5.46 10.09
CA VAL A 128 4.03 6.86 9.94
C VAL A 128 3.12 7.82 10.70
N ASN A 129 1.81 7.80 10.42
CA ASN A 129 0.84 8.74 10.94
C ASN A 129 -0.48 8.09 11.41
N PRO A 130 -0.44 7.07 12.29
CA PRO A 130 -1.62 6.30 12.69
C PRO A 130 -2.73 7.17 13.28
N GLY A 131 -2.37 8.25 13.96
CA GLY A 131 -3.32 9.18 14.57
C GLY A 131 -4.26 9.85 13.58
N ALA A 132 -3.83 10.02 12.32
CA ALA A 132 -4.64 10.62 11.27
C ALA A 132 -5.89 9.79 10.94
N ALA A 133 -5.84 8.46 11.12
CA ALA A 133 -6.99 7.59 10.88
C ALA A 133 -8.24 8.01 11.69
N ARG A 134 -8.04 8.58 12.88
CA ARG A 134 -9.15 8.99 13.77
C ARG A 134 -9.92 10.23 13.30
N SER A 135 -9.37 10.98 12.35
CA SER A 135 -9.99 12.21 11.82
C SER A 135 -10.88 11.97 10.58
N HIS A 136 -11.19 10.71 10.28
CA HIS A 136 -12.02 10.40 9.11
C HIS A 136 -13.49 10.78 9.29
N HIS A 137 -14.15 11.06 8.17
CA HIS A 137 -15.59 11.27 8.06
C HIS A 137 -16.23 10.21 7.18
N GLY A 138 -15.92 8.93 7.47
CA GLY A 138 -16.40 7.76 6.72
C GLY A 138 -15.43 7.25 5.64
N ILE A 139 -14.46 8.05 5.18
CA ILE A 139 -13.49 7.62 4.16
C ILE A 139 -12.07 7.88 4.67
N ILE A 140 -11.17 6.91 4.49
CA ILE A 140 -9.74 6.99 4.72
C ILE A 140 -9.03 6.61 3.41
N ALA A 141 -8.10 7.41 2.95
CA ALA A 141 -7.33 7.11 1.75
C ALA A 141 -6.05 6.32 2.09
N ASN A 142 -5.80 5.29 1.29
CA ASN A 142 -4.55 4.54 1.28
C ASN A 142 -3.61 5.18 0.26
N PRO A 143 -2.34 5.52 0.64
CA PRO A 143 -1.44 6.23 -0.25
C PRO A 143 -1.00 5.44 -1.49
N ASN A 144 -0.28 6.12 -2.38
CA ASN A 144 0.39 5.50 -3.52
C ASN A 144 1.45 4.49 -3.05
N CYS A 145 1.57 3.38 -3.77
CA CYS A 145 2.47 2.29 -3.39
C CYS A 145 3.95 2.72 -3.34
N THR A 146 4.41 3.53 -4.30
CA THR A 146 5.78 4.03 -4.32
C THR A 146 6.01 5.03 -3.19
N THR A 147 5.01 5.86 -2.88
CA THR A 147 5.05 6.77 -1.72
C THR A 147 5.14 5.98 -0.41
N ILE A 148 4.31 4.95 -0.22
CA ILE A 148 4.38 4.11 0.99
C ILE A 148 5.78 3.51 1.15
N VAL A 149 6.28 2.79 0.12
CA VAL A 149 7.59 2.13 0.18
C VAL A 149 8.71 3.14 0.50
N THR A 150 8.67 4.31 -0.12
CA THR A 150 9.68 5.36 0.12
C THR A 150 9.59 5.90 1.54
N LEU A 151 8.38 6.22 2.02
CA LEU A 151 8.18 6.80 3.34
C LEU A 151 8.44 5.80 4.47
N MET A 152 8.30 4.51 4.25
CA MET A 152 8.71 3.49 5.24
C MET A 152 10.22 3.61 5.56
N GLY A 153 11.07 3.80 4.55
CA GLY A 153 12.50 4.02 4.78
C GLY A 153 12.86 5.44 5.22
N LEU A 154 12.11 6.44 4.78
CA LEU A 154 12.39 7.86 5.04
C LEU A 154 11.90 8.33 6.42
N ASN A 155 10.75 7.85 6.89
CA ASN A 155 10.09 8.38 8.09
C ASN A 155 10.93 8.27 9.38
N PRO A 156 11.65 7.17 9.67
CA PRO A 156 12.54 7.13 10.84
C PRO A 156 13.58 8.24 10.82
N LEU A 157 14.11 8.55 9.63
CA LEU A 157 15.12 9.60 9.42
C LEU A 157 14.50 11.01 9.48
N HIS A 158 13.28 11.15 8.93
CA HIS A 158 12.52 12.39 8.98
C HIS A 158 12.21 12.80 10.42
N ARG A 159 11.81 11.86 11.26
CA ARG A 159 11.51 12.12 12.68
C ARG A 159 12.73 12.62 13.46
N GLU A 160 13.93 12.21 13.09
CA GLU A 160 15.17 12.60 13.77
C GLU A 160 15.74 13.89 13.22
N TRP A 161 15.81 14.05 11.89
CA TRP A 161 16.55 15.14 11.25
C TRP A 161 15.72 16.10 10.40
N GLY A 162 14.41 15.87 10.23
CA GLY A 162 13.54 16.73 9.42
C GLY A 162 13.87 16.66 7.93
N ALA A 163 13.23 15.76 7.19
CA ALA A 163 13.43 15.68 5.74
C ALA A 163 12.82 16.88 5.02
N LYS A 164 13.64 17.60 4.26
CA LYS A 164 13.26 18.81 3.49
C LYS A 164 12.97 18.49 2.03
N ALA A 165 13.81 17.65 1.43
CA ALA A 165 13.72 17.33 0.02
C ALA A 165 14.17 15.92 -0.27
N VAL A 166 13.57 15.33 -1.29
CA VAL A 166 13.91 14.01 -1.82
C VAL A 166 14.13 14.10 -3.32
N ILE A 167 15.25 13.53 -3.79
CA ILE A 167 15.45 13.18 -5.20
C ILE A 167 15.39 11.66 -5.26
N ALA A 168 14.49 11.11 -6.10
CA ALA A 168 14.31 9.68 -6.16
C ALA A 168 14.14 9.15 -7.59
N SER A 169 14.54 7.90 -7.78
CA SER A 169 14.21 7.12 -8.98
C SER A 169 13.56 5.82 -8.52
N SER A 170 12.33 5.57 -8.95
CA SER A 170 11.63 4.33 -8.64
C SER A 170 11.76 3.31 -9.75
N TYR A 171 11.95 2.05 -9.38
CA TYR A 171 11.99 0.87 -10.24
C TYR A 171 10.76 0.03 -9.93
N GLN A 172 9.69 0.26 -10.72
CA GLN A 172 8.37 -0.24 -10.42
C GLN A 172 8.05 -1.53 -11.17
N ALA A 173 7.73 -2.57 -10.41
CA ALA A 173 7.36 -3.89 -10.92
C ALA A 173 6.07 -3.84 -11.77
N VAL A 174 5.94 -4.76 -12.72
CA VAL A 174 4.81 -4.85 -13.66
C VAL A 174 3.47 -5.13 -12.96
N SER A 175 3.47 -5.79 -11.79
CA SER A 175 2.25 -6.04 -11.01
C SER A 175 1.58 -4.75 -10.50
N GLY A 176 2.29 -3.61 -10.50
CA GLY A 176 1.70 -2.29 -10.27
C GLY A 176 0.67 -1.89 -11.34
N SER A 177 0.74 -2.50 -12.53
CA SER A 177 -0.27 -2.39 -13.60
C SER A 177 -1.31 -3.52 -13.54
N GLY A 178 -1.37 -4.26 -12.43
CA GLY A 178 -2.29 -5.37 -12.23
C GLY A 178 -1.88 -6.64 -13.00
N ALA A 179 -2.82 -7.59 -13.10
CA ALA A 179 -2.58 -8.88 -13.76
C ALA A 179 -2.20 -8.75 -15.24
N GLY A 180 -2.69 -7.70 -15.93
CA GLY A 180 -2.35 -7.43 -17.33
C GLY A 180 -0.85 -7.16 -17.53
N GLY A 181 -0.23 -6.38 -16.63
CA GLY A 181 1.20 -6.09 -16.70
C GLY A 181 2.08 -7.34 -16.51
N ILE A 182 1.68 -8.23 -15.60
CA ILE A 182 2.35 -9.52 -15.39
C ILE A 182 2.24 -10.38 -16.65
N ALA A 183 1.02 -10.56 -17.17
CA ALA A 183 0.75 -11.38 -18.34
C ALA A 183 1.49 -10.86 -19.59
N GLU A 184 1.59 -9.53 -19.74
CA GLU A 184 2.34 -8.94 -20.86
C GLU A 184 3.84 -9.24 -20.76
N LEU A 185 4.44 -9.09 -19.56
CA LEU A 185 5.86 -9.45 -19.36
C LEU A 185 6.11 -10.92 -19.69
N GLU A 186 5.29 -11.84 -19.19
CA GLU A 186 5.40 -13.27 -19.43
C GLU A 186 5.27 -13.62 -20.92
N SER A 187 4.25 -13.05 -21.59
CA SER A 187 4.01 -13.22 -23.01
C SER A 187 5.18 -12.74 -23.86
N GLN A 188 5.73 -11.56 -23.55
CA GLN A 188 6.87 -10.99 -24.27
C GLN A 188 8.14 -11.80 -24.06
N VAL A 189 8.43 -12.27 -22.84
CA VAL A 189 9.58 -13.15 -22.55
C VAL A 189 9.45 -14.47 -23.35
N ALA A 190 8.28 -15.09 -23.36
CA ALA A 190 8.03 -16.30 -24.11
C ALA A 190 8.09 -16.09 -25.62
N ALA A 191 7.64 -14.93 -26.13
CA ALA A 191 7.73 -14.59 -27.56
C ALA A 191 9.19 -14.44 -28.00
N ILE A 192 10.00 -13.69 -27.22
CA ILE A 192 11.44 -13.48 -27.50
C ILE A 192 12.18 -14.81 -27.47
N ALA A 193 11.98 -15.64 -26.44
CA ALA A 193 12.61 -16.97 -26.34
C ALA A 193 12.24 -17.89 -27.51
N GLY A 194 11.03 -17.75 -28.06
CA GLY A 194 10.53 -18.52 -29.19
C GLY A 194 10.78 -17.89 -30.56
N GLY A 195 11.52 -16.79 -30.66
CA GLY A 195 11.80 -16.07 -31.92
C GLY A 195 10.54 -15.47 -32.58
N ARG A 196 9.50 -15.18 -31.79
CA ARG A 196 8.23 -14.62 -32.26
C ARG A 196 8.18 -13.09 -32.06
N PRO A 197 7.36 -12.37 -32.85
CA PRO A 197 7.13 -10.94 -32.63
C PRO A 197 6.58 -10.66 -31.23
N VAL A 198 7.01 -9.52 -30.66
CA VAL A 198 6.55 -9.02 -29.35
C VAL A 198 5.29 -8.18 -29.55
N GLU A 199 4.24 -8.49 -28.80
CA GLU A 199 3.02 -7.68 -28.72
C GLU A 199 3.05 -6.76 -27.49
N LYS A 200 2.42 -5.59 -27.62
CA LYS A 200 2.28 -4.57 -26.58
C LYS A 200 0.80 -4.27 -26.39
N GLN A 201 0.30 -4.43 -25.19
CA GLN A 201 -1.12 -4.23 -24.86
C GLN A 201 -1.30 -3.27 -23.68
N VAL A 202 -0.45 -3.38 -22.65
CA VAL A 202 -0.50 -2.58 -21.42
C VAL A 202 0.49 -1.42 -21.45
N TYR A 203 1.68 -1.66 -22.00
CA TYR A 203 2.75 -0.67 -22.04
C TYR A 203 2.96 -0.09 -23.45
N PRO A 204 3.34 1.19 -23.54
CA PRO A 204 3.62 1.82 -24.85
C PRO A 204 4.87 1.25 -25.54
N HIS A 205 5.76 0.64 -24.78
CA HIS A 205 7.00 0.02 -25.22
C HIS A 205 7.11 -1.42 -24.74
N GLN A 206 7.94 -2.23 -25.41
CA GLN A 206 8.30 -3.56 -24.91
C GLN A 206 8.86 -3.43 -23.50
N ILE A 207 8.31 -4.22 -22.55
CA ILE A 207 8.79 -4.25 -21.18
C ILE A 207 9.81 -5.35 -20.93
N ALA A 208 9.70 -6.50 -21.61
CA ALA A 208 10.65 -7.60 -21.46
C ALA A 208 12.07 -7.14 -21.85
N PHE A 209 13.03 -7.29 -20.93
CA PHE A 209 14.44 -6.88 -21.10
C PHE A 209 14.63 -5.38 -21.38
N ASN A 210 13.73 -4.53 -20.88
CA ASN A 210 13.76 -3.10 -21.11
C ASN A 210 13.34 -2.33 -19.85
N VAL A 211 13.58 -1.02 -19.82
CA VAL A 211 13.08 -0.08 -18.81
C VAL A 211 12.28 1.03 -19.50
N ILE A 212 11.16 1.43 -18.89
CA ILE A 212 10.27 2.45 -19.46
C ILE A 212 10.18 3.60 -18.46
N PRO A 213 10.81 4.78 -18.72
CA PRO A 213 10.80 5.91 -17.80
C PRO A 213 9.48 6.70 -17.88
N GLN A 214 8.40 5.97 -17.71
CA GLN A 214 7.03 6.51 -17.68
C GLN A 214 6.12 5.58 -16.90
N VAL A 215 5.52 6.10 -15.85
CA VAL A 215 4.39 5.48 -15.14
C VAL A 215 3.29 6.53 -15.03
N ASP A 216 2.06 6.18 -15.48
CA ASP A 216 0.93 7.11 -15.61
C ASP A 216 1.14 8.18 -16.73
N ALA A 217 0.21 9.12 -16.84
CA ALA A 217 0.19 10.15 -17.89
C ALA A 217 1.09 11.34 -17.54
N PHE A 218 1.72 11.93 -18.55
CA PHE A 218 2.47 13.17 -18.41
C PHE A 218 1.57 14.37 -18.13
N LEU A 219 2.09 15.30 -17.36
CA LEU A 219 1.55 16.62 -17.06
C LEU A 219 2.31 17.70 -17.83
N ASP A 220 1.77 18.91 -17.87
CA ASP A 220 2.34 20.05 -18.60
C ASP A 220 3.72 20.48 -18.07
N ASN A 221 4.05 20.14 -16.82
CA ASN A 221 5.35 20.42 -16.20
C ASN A 221 6.45 19.38 -16.54
N GLY A 222 6.14 18.37 -17.39
CA GLY A 222 7.05 17.32 -17.78
C GLY A 222 7.15 16.13 -16.84
N TYR A 223 6.56 16.21 -15.65
CA TYR A 223 6.42 15.07 -14.74
C TYR A 223 5.20 14.22 -15.09
N THR A 224 5.18 12.96 -14.68
CA THR A 224 3.97 12.15 -14.74
C THR A 224 3.10 12.37 -13.49
N ARG A 225 1.82 11.97 -13.57
CA ARG A 225 0.94 11.98 -12.39
C ARG A 225 1.47 11.10 -11.26
N GLU A 226 2.11 9.99 -11.60
CA GLU A 226 2.73 9.09 -10.63
C GLU A 226 3.84 9.79 -9.85
N GLU A 227 4.70 10.53 -10.52
CA GLU A 227 5.84 11.24 -9.95
C GLU A 227 5.42 12.34 -8.97
N MET A 228 4.35 13.07 -9.30
CA MET A 228 3.82 14.14 -8.43
C MET A 228 3.18 13.62 -7.14
N LYS A 229 2.82 12.34 -7.07
CA LYS A 229 2.23 11.75 -5.86
C LYS A 229 3.20 11.78 -4.68
N MET A 230 4.49 11.52 -4.91
CA MET A 230 5.50 11.51 -3.84
C MET A 230 5.55 12.85 -3.09
N GLU A 231 5.55 13.96 -3.79
CA GLU A 231 5.55 15.28 -3.17
C GLU A 231 4.23 15.60 -2.47
N ASN A 232 3.11 15.45 -3.19
CA ASN A 232 1.80 15.83 -2.70
C ASN A 232 1.36 14.97 -1.50
N GLU A 233 1.49 13.66 -1.63
CA GLU A 233 1.13 12.73 -0.57
C GLU A 233 2.13 12.79 0.59
N GLY A 234 3.44 12.94 0.29
CA GLY A 234 4.50 13.10 1.29
C GLY A 234 4.27 14.29 2.22
N ARG A 235 3.90 15.44 1.67
CA ARG A 235 3.53 16.64 2.46
C ARG A 235 2.41 16.34 3.45
N LYS A 236 1.38 15.63 3.00
CA LYS A 236 0.19 15.32 3.80
C LYS A 236 0.47 14.26 4.87
N ILE A 237 1.23 13.21 4.53
CA ILE A 237 1.51 12.09 5.44
C ILE A 237 2.52 12.48 6.51
N LEU A 238 3.58 13.23 6.13
CA LEU A 238 4.65 13.65 7.04
C LEU A 238 4.29 14.91 7.85
N ASP A 239 3.13 15.53 7.58
CA ASP A 239 2.76 16.86 8.12
C ASP A 239 3.85 17.90 7.87
N ALA A 240 4.41 17.89 6.67
CA ALA A 240 5.54 18.73 6.26
C ALA A 240 5.18 19.51 4.97
N PRO A 241 4.49 20.66 5.09
CA PRO A 241 3.96 21.40 3.93
C PRO A 241 5.04 21.90 2.97
N ASP A 242 6.26 22.11 3.44
CA ASP A 242 7.40 22.57 2.66
C ASP A 242 8.23 21.41 2.06
N PHE A 243 7.86 20.16 2.32
CA PHE A 243 8.53 18.97 1.76
C PHE A 243 8.48 18.99 0.24
N LYS A 244 9.63 18.72 -0.39
CA LYS A 244 9.80 18.70 -1.84
C LYS A 244 10.25 17.32 -2.31
N ALA A 245 9.73 16.88 -3.45
CA ALA A 245 10.21 15.66 -4.07
C ALA A 245 10.32 15.82 -5.60
N SER A 246 11.47 15.43 -6.15
CA SER A 246 11.68 15.26 -7.58
C SER A 246 11.90 13.79 -7.86
N VAL A 247 11.00 13.19 -8.63
CA VAL A 247 10.98 11.74 -8.83
C VAL A 247 10.96 11.42 -10.31
N THR A 248 11.71 10.39 -10.72
CA THR A 248 11.54 9.72 -12.00
C THR A 248 11.00 8.31 -11.77
N CYS A 249 9.82 8.03 -12.30
CA CYS A 249 9.19 6.72 -12.18
C CYS A 249 9.47 5.84 -13.39
N VAL A 250 10.13 4.69 -13.16
CA VAL A 250 10.55 3.76 -14.21
C VAL A 250 9.83 2.41 -14.04
N ARG A 251 9.15 1.93 -15.08
CA ARG A 251 8.65 0.57 -15.15
C ARG A 251 9.79 -0.38 -15.53
N VAL A 252 9.97 -1.45 -14.75
CA VAL A 252 11.04 -2.44 -14.96
C VAL A 252 10.46 -3.85 -15.12
N PRO A 253 11.18 -4.78 -15.79
CA PRO A 253 10.71 -6.14 -16.04
C PRO A 253 10.88 -7.04 -14.80
N VAL A 254 10.28 -6.61 -13.70
CA VAL A 254 10.23 -7.31 -12.41
C VAL A 254 8.79 -7.60 -12.09
N TYR A 255 8.48 -8.81 -11.64
CA TYR A 255 7.10 -9.21 -11.39
C TYR A 255 6.46 -8.47 -10.23
N ARG A 256 7.14 -8.39 -9.08
CA ARG A 256 6.60 -7.91 -7.82
C ARG A 256 7.71 -7.23 -7.00
N SER A 257 7.34 -6.34 -6.10
CA SER A 257 8.15 -5.44 -5.30
C SER A 257 8.72 -4.24 -6.08
N HIS A 258 8.47 -3.06 -5.54
CA HIS A 258 9.07 -1.82 -6.02
C HIS A 258 10.39 -1.57 -5.30
N SER A 259 11.32 -0.98 -6.02
CA SER A 259 12.56 -0.47 -5.45
C SER A 259 12.68 1.02 -5.71
N VAL A 260 13.25 1.76 -4.77
CA VAL A 260 13.45 3.20 -4.92
C VAL A 260 14.86 3.58 -4.48
N ALA A 261 15.61 4.20 -5.38
CA ALA A 261 16.84 4.91 -5.04
C ALA A 261 16.46 6.31 -4.54
N VAL A 262 16.89 6.63 -3.32
CA VAL A 262 16.51 7.87 -2.63
C VAL A 262 17.76 8.63 -2.23
N THR A 263 17.81 9.93 -2.51
CA THR A 263 18.68 10.90 -1.88
C THR A 263 17.80 11.87 -1.12
N ALA A 264 17.91 11.89 0.21
CA ALA A 264 17.09 12.73 1.09
C ALA A 264 17.97 13.78 1.78
N GLN A 265 17.56 15.04 1.67
CA GLN A 265 18.17 16.17 2.36
C GLN A 265 17.38 16.46 3.64
N PHE A 266 18.11 16.74 4.72
CA PHE A 266 17.56 16.99 6.04
C PHE A 266 17.87 18.40 6.54
N GLU A 267 17.19 18.82 7.61
CA GLU A 267 17.42 20.12 8.27
C GLU A 267 18.78 20.16 9.00
N SER A 268 19.18 19.01 9.57
CA SER A 268 20.45 18.85 10.28
C SER A 268 21.28 17.71 9.67
N GLU A 269 22.60 17.71 9.96
CA GLU A 269 23.52 16.71 9.42
C GLU A 269 23.19 15.30 9.95
N PRO A 270 22.88 14.33 9.07
CA PRO A 270 22.59 12.97 9.50
C PRO A 270 23.87 12.15 9.71
N ASP A 271 23.83 11.23 10.68
CA ASP A 271 24.83 10.20 10.92
C ASP A 271 24.39 8.86 10.30
N VAL A 272 25.31 8.18 9.61
CA VAL A 272 25.00 6.93 8.87
C VAL A 272 24.72 5.75 9.81
N ASP A 273 25.46 5.62 10.89
CA ASP A 273 25.28 4.50 11.82
C ASP A 273 23.99 4.70 12.61
N LYS A 274 23.74 5.93 13.03
CA LYS A 274 22.45 6.31 13.64
C LYS A 274 21.27 6.10 12.71
N ALA A 275 21.42 6.36 11.40
CA ALA A 275 20.38 6.10 10.41
C ALA A 275 20.04 4.59 10.34
N ARG A 276 21.04 3.70 10.37
CA ARG A 276 20.82 2.25 10.44
C ARG A 276 20.06 1.84 11.70
N GLU A 277 20.45 2.35 12.86
CA GLU A 277 19.77 2.08 14.13
C GLU A 277 18.31 2.54 14.10
N LEU A 278 18.03 3.73 13.59
CA LEU A 278 16.68 4.29 13.50
C LEU A 278 15.78 3.47 12.57
N ILE A 279 16.29 3.05 11.41
CA ILE A 279 15.54 2.22 10.47
C ILE A 279 15.29 0.83 11.07
N GLU A 280 16.30 0.18 11.65
CA GLU A 280 16.17 -1.16 12.22
C GLU A 280 15.20 -1.21 13.40
N SER A 281 15.09 -0.13 14.16
CA SER A 281 14.15 -0.03 15.29
C SER A 281 12.73 0.37 14.89
N ALA A 282 12.51 0.77 13.64
CA ALA A 282 11.21 1.24 13.18
C ALA A 282 10.30 0.06 12.77
N PRO A 283 8.98 0.15 13.02
CA PRO A 283 8.05 -0.91 12.65
C PRO A 283 7.89 -1.03 11.12
N GLY A 284 7.80 -2.26 10.62
CA GLY A 284 7.50 -2.57 9.21
C GLY A 284 8.64 -2.26 8.23
N VAL A 285 9.84 -1.98 8.74
CA VAL A 285 11.03 -1.75 7.93
C VAL A 285 12.25 -2.34 8.64
N GLY A 286 13.21 -2.87 7.88
CA GLY A 286 14.46 -3.41 8.42
C GLY A 286 15.67 -3.01 7.58
N VAL A 287 16.86 -3.22 8.12
CA VAL A 287 18.15 -2.96 7.44
C VAL A 287 18.67 -4.23 6.78
N CYS A 288 19.03 -4.12 5.50
CA CYS A 288 19.75 -5.15 4.74
C CYS A 288 20.92 -4.46 4.03
N ASP A 289 22.02 -4.21 4.74
CA ASP A 289 23.08 -3.32 4.26
C ASP A 289 24.47 -3.72 4.78
N ASP A 290 25.18 -4.54 4.01
CA ASP A 290 26.60 -4.84 4.24
C ASP A 290 27.37 -4.76 2.93
N PRO A 291 27.99 -3.61 2.61
CA PRO A 291 28.77 -3.45 1.39
C PRO A 291 29.98 -4.40 1.29
N SER A 292 30.51 -4.88 2.41
CA SER A 292 31.69 -5.76 2.42
C SER A 292 31.38 -7.16 1.90
N THR A 293 30.15 -7.61 2.07
CA THR A 293 29.64 -8.91 1.59
C THR A 293 28.75 -8.78 0.36
N GLY A 294 28.47 -7.54 -0.09
CA GLY A 294 27.52 -7.27 -1.19
C GLY A 294 26.06 -7.48 -0.79
N LEU A 295 25.75 -7.40 0.51
CA LEU A 295 24.40 -7.53 1.02
C LEU A 295 23.62 -6.22 0.84
N PHE A 296 22.51 -6.28 0.11
CA PHE A 296 21.54 -5.21 -0.11
C PHE A 296 20.18 -5.82 -0.53
N PRO A 297 19.07 -5.15 -0.29
CA PRO A 297 17.75 -5.73 -0.60
C PRO A 297 17.45 -5.67 -2.09
N THR A 298 16.80 -6.73 -2.57
CA THR A 298 16.28 -6.85 -3.96
C THR A 298 14.77 -7.10 -3.96
N PRO A 299 14.09 -6.93 -5.10
CA PRO A 299 12.66 -7.27 -5.22
C PRO A 299 12.31 -8.69 -4.82
N LEU A 300 13.22 -9.66 -5.02
CA LEU A 300 12.99 -11.06 -4.64
C LEU A 300 12.98 -11.24 -3.12
N ASP A 301 13.71 -10.41 -2.38
CA ASP A 301 13.79 -10.50 -0.92
C ASP A 301 12.52 -10.04 -0.22
N THR A 302 11.75 -9.13 -0.84
CA THR A 302 10.55 -8.53 -0.26
C THR A 302 9.24 -8.99 -0.89
N SER A 303 9.28 -9.69 -2.02
CA SER A 303 8.07 -10.22 -2.66
C SER A 303 7.31 -11.17 -1.75
N GLY A 304 6.04 -10.87 -1.49
CA GLY A 304 5.18 -11.63 -0.57
C GLY A 304 5.43 -11.38 0.91
N LYS A 305 6.33 -10.43 1.27
CA LYS A 305 6.63 -10.08 2.66
C LYS A 305 5.97 -8.76 3.07
N ASP A 306 5.79 -8.57 4.38
CA ASP A 306 5.12 -7.41 4.96
C ASP A 306 6.07 -6.22 5.09
N ASP A 307 7.32 -6.46 5.49
CA ASP A 307 8.28 -5.42 5.77
C ASP A 307 8.96 -4.90 4.51
N CYS A 308 9.25 -3.61 4.50
CA CYS A 308 10.19 -2.99 3.58
C CYS A 308 11.63 -3.22 4.07
N LEU A 309 12.58 -3.30 3.15
CA LEU A 309 14.00 -3.40 3.47
C LEU A 309 14.77 -2.20 2.92
N VAL A 310 15.70 -1.69 3.72
CA VAL A 310 16.57 -0.57 3.35
C VAL A 310 18.03 -1.02 3.36
N GLY A 311 18.75 -0.62 2.32
CA GLY A 311 20.19 -0.85 2.22
C GLY A 311 20.88 0.25 1.45
N ARG A 312 22.20 0.09 1.23
CA ARG A 312 23.00 1.09 0.54
C ARG A 312 23.00 2.45 1.22
N ILE A 313 22.88 2.46 2.56
CA ILE A 313 22.81 3.67 3.39
C ILE A 313 24.20 4.31 3.46
N ARG A 314 24.30 5.57 3.03
CA ARG A 314 25.56 6.30 2.97
C ARG A 314 25.34 7.81 2.96
N LYS A 315 26.37 8.59 3.40
CA LYS A 315 26.35 10.04 3.17
C LYS A 315 26.30 10.34 1.67
N ASP A 316 25.48 11.32 1.30
CA ASP A 316 25.52 11.84 -0.05
C ASP A 316 26.76 12.72 -0.25
N ILE A 317 27.37 12.65 -1.42
CA ILE A 317 28.62 13.37 -1.72
C ILE A 317 28.40 14.67 -2.50
N VAL A 318 27.14 14.96 -2.86
CA VAL A 318 26.74 16.13 -3.67
C VAL A 318 25.95 17.12 -2.85
N MET A 319 24.99 16.62 -2.06
CA MET A 319 24.09 17.44 -1.26
C MET A 319 24.54 17.48 0.20
N GLU A 320 24.59 18.68 0.77
CA GLU A 320 24.83 18.85 2.19
C GLU A 320 23.66 18.33 3.03
N ASN A 321 23.96 17.83 4.21
CA ASN A 321 22.98 17.25 5.14
C ASN A 321 22.09 16.17 4.48
N ALA A 322 22.68 15.31 3.67
CA ALA A 322 21.92 14.33 2.91
C ALA A 322 22.45 12.91 3.08
N LEU A 323 21.51 11.96 3.00
CA LEU A 323 21.79 10.53 2.89
C LEU A 323 21.23 9.99 1.58
N SER A 324 21.97 9.08 0.98
CA SER A 324 21.47 8.24 -0.11
C SER A 324 21.25 6.81 0.40
N PHE A 325 20.11 6.22 0.04
CA PHE A 325 19.75 4.85 0.40
C PHE A 325 18.90 4.19 -0.68
N TRP A 326 18.71 2.90 -0.55
CA TRP A 326 17.89 2.07 -1.42
C TRP A 326 16.83 1.39 -0.58
N VAL A 327 15.55 1.55 -0.93
CA VAL A 327 14.43 0.91 -0.25
C VAL A 327 13.67 0.01 -1.19
N VAL A 328 13.29 -1.16 -0.71
CA VAL A 328 12.52 -2.16 -1.47
C VAL A 328 11.34 -2.63 -0.62
N GLY A 329 10.17 -2.74 -1.24
CA GLY A 329 8.97 -3.21 -0.57
C GLY A 329 7.94 -3.78 -1.56
N ASP A 330 7.13 -4.71 -1.07
CA ASP A 330 6.07 -5.30 -1.87
C ASP A 330 4.91 -4.31 -2.06
N GLN A 331 4.81 -3.78 -3.28
CA GLN A 331 3.81 -2.76 -3.60
C GLN A 331 2.36 -3.27 -3.64
N VAL A 332 2.16 -4.58 -3.75
CA VAL A 332 0.81 -5.18 -3.69
C VAL A 332 0.41 -5.41 -2.23
N ARG A 333 1.40 -5.68 -1.37
CA ARG A 333 1.24 -5.95 0.06
C ARG A 333 1.36 -4.65 0.88
N LYS A 334 2.56 -4.30 1.36
CA LYS A 334 2.75 -3.07 2.15
C LYS A 334 2.36 -1.82 1.37
N GLY A 335 2.64 -1.78 0.07
CA GLY A 335 2.26 -0.66 -0.79
C GLY A 335 0.76 -0.53 -1.07
N ALA A 336 -0.08 -1.51 -0.70
CA ALA A 336 -1.51 -1.51 -1.01
C ALA A 336 -2.35 -2.29 0.01
N ALA A 337 -2.49 -3.61 -0.19
CA ALA A 337 -3.43 -4.45 0.55
C ALA A 337 -3.15 -4.50 2.05
N LEU A 338 -1.90 -4.75 2.42
CA LEU A 338 -1.49 -4.80 3.83
C LEU A 338 -1.70 -3.45 4.52
N ASN A 339 -1.27 -2.35 3.90
CA ASN A 339 -1.45 -1.02 4.47
C ASN A 339 -2.95 -0.71 4.70
N ALA A 340 -3.82 -1.11 3.76
CA ALA A 340 -5.27 -0.94 3.92
C ALA A 340 -5.83 -1.78 5.07
N VAL A 341 -5.40 -3.04 5.23
CA VAL A 341 -5.80 -3.90 6.35
C VAL A 341 -5.29 -3.34 7.68
N GLN A 342 -4.04 -2.88 7.75
CA GLN A 342 -3.46 -2.23 8.92
C GLN A 342 -4.18 -0.93 9.29
N ILE A 343 -4.68 -0.14 8.32
CA ILE A 343 -5.57 1.00 8.60
C ILE A 343 -6.86 0.48 9.27
N GLY A 344 -7.43 -0.61 8.78
CA GLY A 344 -8.59 -1.26 9.39
C GLY A 344 -8.34 -1.68 10.84
N GLU A 345 -7.14 -2.18 11.16
CA GLU A 345 -6.73 -2.56 12.53
C GLU A 345 -6.71 -1.37 13.51
N LEU A 346 -6.50 -0.15 13.02
CA LEU A 346 -6.58 1.05 13.85
C LEU A 346 -8.02 1.42 14.26
N LEU A 347 -9.02 0.77 13.65
CA LEU A 347 -10.46 1.06 13.82
C LEU A 347 -11.21 0.00 14.63
N VAL A 348 -10.57 -1.12 14.99
CA VAL A 348 -11.19 -2.26 15.69
C VAL A 348 -10.62 -2.50 17.07
#